data_116588fdf53342ee14d5a9040028956f
#
_entry.id   116588fdf53342ee14d5a9040028956f
#
_cell.length_a   1.000
_cell.length_b   1.000
_cell.length_c   1.000
_cell.angle_alpha   90.00
_cell.angle_beta   90.00
_cell.angle_gamma   90.00
#
_symmetry.space_group_name_H-M   'P 1'
#
loop_
_entity.id
_entity.type
_entity.pdbx_description
1 polymer ?
#
loop_
_entity_poly.entity_id
_entity_poly.type
_entity_poly.pdbx_seq_one_letter_code
_entity_poly.pdbx_strand_id
1 'polypeptide(L)'
;MRWTRRFLPRLTADPTETRRQRVFRRVRIGIVILGCLVTLQSVLMVLGAWRNDRQIERHLGVAEATVLSAGPRRSTIEFVTPDRVTYRPELGVLYPSELETGMNIYVEYDVNNPDLVRVQHRNAALAIIPASSIAVVGWVIAAAALAGVTLVERRISARRT
;
A
#
# COMPACT_ATOMS: atom_id res chain seq x y z
N MET A 1 2.56 -19.73 26.44
CA MET A 1 1.73 -18.60 25.97
C MET A 1 1.61 -17.41 26.94
N ARG A 2 2.66 -17.05 27.71
CA ARG A 2 2.65 -15.93 28.68
C ARG A 2 3.38 -14.67 28.21
N TRP A 3 4.07 -14.69 27.06
CA TRP A 3 4.92 -13.60 26.56
C TRP A 3 4.16 -12.49 25.82
N THR A 4 3.09 -12.82 25.13
CA THR A 4 2.34 -11.86 24.29
C THR A 4 1.55 -10.82 25.09
N ARG A 5 1.14 -11.11 26.32
CA ARG A 5 0.38 -10.17 27.18
C ARG A 5 1.20 -8.96 27.67
N ARG A 6 2.54 -8.99 27.54
CA ARG A 6 3.42 -7.95 28.10
C ARG A 6 3.64 -6.76 27.14
N PHE A 7 3.34 -6.94 25.86
CA PHE A 7 3.59 -5.93 24.83
C PHE A 7 2.33 -5.22 24.34
N LEU A 8 1.16 -5.82 24.47
CA LEU A 8 -0.08 -5.19 24.05
C LEU A 8 -0.53 -4.15 25.09
N PRO A 9 -0.89 -2.93 24.64
CA PRO A 9 -1.39 -1.90 25.54
C PRO A 9 -2.76 -2.30 26.10
N ARG A 10 -2.95 -2.15 27.42
CA ARG A 10 -4.27 -2.28 28.04
C ARG A 10 -5.13 -1.11 27.56
N LEU A 11 -6.26 -1.40 26.93
CA LEU A 11 -7.17 -0.38 26.41
C LEU A 11 -7.97 0.33 27.51
N THR A 12 -8.11 -0.31 28.68
CA THR A 12 -8.84 0.24 29.83
C THR A 12 -7.92 1.05 30.74
N ALA A 13 -8.41 2.21 31.21
CA ALA A 13 -7.71 3.05 32.19
C ALA A 13 -7.83 2.41 33.59
N ASP A 14 -6.70 2.30 34.29
CA ASP A 14 -6.66 1.95 35.71
C ASP A 14 -6.76 3.27 36.51
N PRO A 15 -7.71 3.40 37.48
CA PRO A 15 -7.88 4.64 38.25
C PRO A 15 -6.67 4.98 39.11
N THR A 16 -5.80 4.00 39.41
CA THR A 16 -4.57 4.20 40.20
C THR A 16 -3.35 4.59 39.36
N GLU A 17 -3.54 4.73 38.04
CA GLU A 17 -2.46 4.99 37.08
C GLU A 17 -1.89 6.40 37.21
N THR A 18 -0.58 6.52 37.44
CA THR A 18 0.10 7.81 37.49
C THR A 18 0.05 8.54 36.13
N ARG A 19 0.16 9.89 36.14
CA ARG A 19 0.16 10.70 34.90
C ARG A 19 1.18 10.19 33.87
N ARG A 20 2.35 9.75 34.34
CA ARG A 20 3.41 9.23 33.47
C ARG A 20 3.02 7.89 32.82
N GLN A 21 2.46 6.94 33.58
CA GLN A 21 1.99 5.67 33.06
C GLN A 21 0.91 5.86 31.99
N ARG A 22 0.02 6.84 32.18
CA ARG A 22 -0.99 7.22 31.19
C ARG A 22 -0.36 7.71 29.87
N VAL A 23 0.73 8.48 29.95
CA VAL A 23 1.44 8.96 28.74
C VAL A 23 2.05 7.78 27.99
N PHE A 24 2.81 6.90 28.66
CA PHE A 24 3.41 5.73 28.02
C PHE A 24 2.35 4.79 27.41
N ARG A 25 1.23 4.59 28.10
CA ARG A 25 0.12 3.82 27.57
C ARG A 25 -0.46 4.44 26.30
N ARG A 26 -0.71 5.75 26.30
CA ARG A 26 -1.21 6.47 25.11
C ARG A 26 -0.25 6.37 23.91
N VAL A 27 1.05 6.51 24.15
CA VAL A 27 2.09 6.37 23.14
C VAL A 27 2.06 4.95 22.54
N ARG A 28 1.99 3.90 23.37
CA ARG A 28 1.89 2.51 22.88
C ARG A 28 0.63 2.28 22.06
N ILE A 29 -0.51 2.77 22.52
CA ILE A 29 -1.78 2.69 21.77
C ILE A 29 -1.63 3.41 20.43
N GLY A 30 -1.06 4.63 20.42
CA GLY A 30 -0.82 5.39 19.19
C GLY A 30 0.05 4.64 18.18
N ILE A 31 1.13 3.99 18.64
CA ILE A 31 2.02 3.18 17.78
C ILE A 31 1.24 1.99 17.16
N VAL A 32 0.44 1.28 17.96
CA VAL A 32 -0.36 0.15 17.46
C VAL A 32 -1.43 0.62 16.47
N ILE A 33 -2.13 1.72 16.77
CA ILE A 33 -3.13 2.30 15.86
C ILE A 33 -2.46 2.68 14.52
N LEU A 34 -1.29 3.32 14.56
CA LEU A 34 -0.56 3.68 13.35
C LEU A 34 -0.17 2.45 12.54
N GLY A 35 0.32 1.39 13.17
CA GLY A 35 0.61 0.12 12.51
C GLY A 35 -0.62 -0.51 11.85
N CYS A 36 -1.76 -0.49 12.55
CA CYS A 36 -3.03 -0.97 11.99
C CYS A 36 -3.49 -0.12 10.78
N LEU A 37 -3.33 1.20 10.84
CA LEU A 37 -3.68 2.09 9.72
C LEU A 37 -2.80 1.83 8.49
N VAL A 38 -1.49 1.64 8.67
CA VAL A 38 -0.57 1.28 7.58
C VAL A 38 -0.97 -0.06 6.97
N THR A 39 -1.33 -1.05 7.78
CA THR A 39 -1.79 -2.35 7.29
C THR A 39 -3.10 -2.22 6.51
N LEU A 40 -4.07 -1.49 7.06
CA LEU A 40 -5.34 -1.23 6.39
C LEU A 40 -5.14 -0.55 5.03
N GLN A 41 -4.29 0.48 4.96
CA GLN A 41 -3.94 1.18 3.72
C GLN A 41 -3.32 0.22 2.70
N SER A 42 -2.39 -0.65 3.13
CA SER A 42 -1.76 -1.64 2.25
C SER A 42 -2.77 -2.64 1.69
N VAL A 43 -3.69 -3.13 2.54
CA VAL A 43 -4.77 -4.04 2.12
C VAL A 43 -5.70 -3.36 1.12
N LEU A 44 -6.13 -2.12 1.39
CA LEU A 44 -7.02 -1.37 0.48
C LEU A 44 -6.35 -1.12 -0.88
N MET A 45 -5.04 -0.87 -0.90
CA MET A 45 -4.28 -0.71 -2.15
C MET A 45 -4.31 -1.99 -2.99
N VAL A 46 -4.06 -3.15 -2.38
CA VAL A 46 -4.08 -4.45 -3.07
C VAL A 46 -5.49 -4.80 -3.55
N LEU A 47 -6.50 -4.58 -2.71
CA LEU A 47 -7.91 -4.81 -3.08
C LEU A 47 -8.34 -3.93 -4.25
N GLY A 48 -7.92 -2.65 -4.27
CA GLY A 48 -8.19 -1.74 -5.39
C GLY A 48 -7.57 -2.24 -6.70
N ALA A 49 -6.29 -2.63 -6.68
CA ALA A 49 -5.61 -3.19 -7.83
C ALA A 49 -6.30 -4.47 -8.34
N TRP A 50 -6.68 -5.37 -7.43
CA TRP A 50 -7.35 -6.61 -7.77
C TRP A 50 -8.77 -6.40 -8.33
N ARG A 51 -9.49 -5.40 -7.82
CA ARG A 51 -10.79 -5.02 -8.36
C ARG A 51 -10.66 -4.51 -9.81
N ASN A 52 -9.66 -3.66 -10.08
CA ASN A 52 -9.40 -3.13 -11.41
C ASN A 52 -9.05 -4.27 -12.39
N ASP A 53 -8.19 -5.20 -11.99
CA ASP A 53 -7.84 -6.36 -12.81
C ASP A 53 -9.06 -7.21 -13.16
N ARG A 54 -9.90 -7.52 -12.16
CA ARG A 54 -11.13 -8.27 -12.42
C ARG A 54 -12.11 -7.55 -13.33
N GLN A 55 -12.13 -6.22 -13.30
CA GLN A 55 -12.97 -5.44 -14.18
C GLN A 55 -12.46 -5.53 -15.61
N ILE A 56 -11.16 -5.38 -15.84
CA ILE A 56 -10.53 -5.58 -17.17
C ILE A 56 -10.78 -7.01 -17.67
N GLU A 57 -10.58 -8.03 -16.84
CA GLU A 57 -10.77 -9.42 -17.22
C GLU A 57 -12.21 -9.78 -17.62
N ARG A 58 -13.21 -9.09 -17.07
CA ARG A 58 -14.62 -9.33 -17.41
C ARG A 58 -15.02 -8.81 -18.78
N HIS A 59 -14.38 -7.74 -19.25
CA HIS A 59 -14.67 -7.08 -20.51
C HIS A 59 -13.37 -6.81 -21.26
N LEU A 60 -12.56 -7.86 -21.43
CA LEU A 60 -11.19 -7.77 -21.92
C LEU A 60 -11.14 -7.32 -23.38
N GLY A 61 -10.56 -6.15 -23.62
CA GLY A 61 -10.07 -5.68 -24.90
C GLY A 61 -8.54 -5.70 -24.92
N VAL A 62 -7.97 -5.98 -26.08
CA VAL A 62 -6.53 -5.91 -26.30
C VAL A 62 -6.29 -4.96 -27.48
N ALA A 63 -5.33 -4.06 -27.32
CA ALA A 63 -4.95 -3.13 -28.38
C ALA A 63 -3.43 -2.91 -28.38
N GLU A 64 -2.91 -2.51 -29.54
CA GLU A 64 -1.56 -1.97 -29.64
C GLU A 64 -1.59 -0.50 -29.22
N ALA A 65 -0.68 -0.10 -28.35
CA ALA A 65 -0.57 1.26 -27.82
C ALA A 65 0.83 1.80 -28.07
N THR A 66 0.89 3.10 -28.39
CA THR A 66 2.14 3.83 -28.51
C THR A 66 2.42 4.61 -27.23
N VAL A 67 3.62 4.51 -26.71
CA VAL A 67 4.07 5.26 -25.53
C VAL A 67 4.39 6.69 -25.94
N LEU A 68 3.58 7.65 -25.54
CA LEU A 68 3.78 9.08 -25.83
C LEU A 68 4.82 9.71 -24.92
N SER A 69 4.85 9.29 -23.66
CA SER A 69 5.83 9.79 -22.67
C SER A 69 6.08 8.72 -21.62
N ALA A 70 7.35 8.41 -21.39
CA ALA A 70 7.80 7.49 -20.38
C ALA A 70 8.22 8.24 -19.11
N GLY A 71 7.52 8.01 -18.00
CA GLY A 71 7.82 8.60 -16.70
C GLY A 71 8.21 7.53 -15.66
N PRO A 72 8.84 7.91 -14.54
CA PRO A 72 9.35 6.95 -13.56
C PRO A 72 8.26 6.19 -12.80
N ARG A 73 7.04 6.71 -12.76
CA ARG A 73 5.90 6.10 -12.06
C ARG A 73 4.73 5.77 -12.97
N ARG A 74 4.57 6.54 -14.04
CA ARG A 74 3.48 6.42 -15.01
C ARG A 74 3.98 6.76 -16.39
N SER A 75 3.48 6.07 -17.41
CA SER A 75 3.68 6.42 -18.80
C SER A 75 2.36 6.78 -19.44
N THR A 76 2.38 7.85 -20.23
CA THR A 76 1.23 8.22 -21.06
C THR A 76 1.27 7.38 -22.31
N ILE A 77 0.13 6.77 -22.63
CA ILE A 77 -0.02 5.94 -23.83
C ILE A 77 -1.21 6.42 -24.65
N GLU A 78 -1.19 6.05 -25.91
CA GLU A 78 -2.30 6.22 -26.84
C GLU A 78 -2.57 4.89 -27.53
N PHE A 79 -3.82 4.50 -27.62
CA PHE A 79 -4.24 3.31 -28.37
C PHE A 79 -5.56 3.55 -29.11
N VAL A 80 -5.79 2.74 -30.13
CA VAL A 80 -7.01 2.82 -30.94
C VAL A 80 -7.83 1.55 -30.69
N THR A 81 -9.09 1.73 -30.33
CA THR A 81 -10.04 0.62 -30.17
C THR A 81 -10.53 0.11 -31.53
N PRO A 82 -11.13 -1.10 -31.61
CA PRO A 82 -11.72 -1.65 -32.83
C PRO A 82 -12.73 -0.70 -33.52
N ASP A 83 -13.41 0.12 -32.71
CA ASP A 83 -14.36 1.14 -33.23
C ASP A 83 -13.68 2.38 -33.81
N ARG A 84 -12.35 2.35 -33.98
CA ARG A 84 -11.50 3.43 -34.49
C ARG A 84 -11.52 4.70 -33.63
N VAL A 85 -11.80 4.58 -32.35
CA VAL A 85 -11.71 5.67 -31.40
C VAL A 85 -10.33 5.65 -30.74
N THR A 86 -9.67 6.81 -30.75
CA THR A 86 -8.36 6.97 -30.08
C THR A 86 -8.57 7.32 -28.62
N TYR A 87 -7.96 6.54 -27.73
CA TYR A 87 -7.98 6.77 -26.28
C TYR A 87 -6.61 7.13 -25.74
N ARG A 88 -6.60 8.11 -24.84
CA ARG A 88 -5.44 8.53 -24.04
C ARG A 88 -5.84 8.48 -22.58
N PRO A 89 -5.64 7.36 -21.88
CA PRO A 89 -6.04 7.23 -20.50
C PRO A 89 -5.43 8.33 -19.62
N GLU A 90 -6.26 9.07 -18.88
CA GLU A 90 -5.81 10.19 -18.02
C GLU A 90 -4.77 9.78 -16.99
N LEU A 91 -4.91 8.60 -16.43
CA LEU A 91 -3.99 8.06 -15.44
C LEU A 91 -2.76 7.40 -16.05
N GLY A 92 -2.73 7.17 -17.37
CA GLY A 92 -1.70 6.41 -18.05
C GLY A 92 -1.58 4.98 -17.51
N VAL A 93 -0.49 4.29 -17.88
CA VAL A 93 -0.16 2.96 -17.35
C VAL A 93 0.81 3.05 -16.19
N LEU A 94 0.55 2.25 -15.15
CA LEU A 94 1.40 2.15 -13.96
C LEU A 94 2.58 1.22 -14.20
N TYR A 95 3.67 1.46 -13.47
CA TYR A 95 4.90 0.65 -13.49
C TYR A 95 5.51 0.46 -14.88
N PRO A 96 5.93 1.57 -15.50
CA PRO A 96 6.46 1.58 -16.85
C PRO A 96 7.93 1.12 -16.93
N SER A 97 8.35 0.15 -16.09
CA SER A 97 9.72 -0.36 -16.18
C SER A 97 10.01 -0.76 -17.62
N GLU A 98 11.10 -0.20 -18.16
CA GLU A 98 11.58 -0.47 -19.52
C GLU A 98 10.73 0.10 -20.67
N LEU A 99 9.78 1.02 -20.39
CA LEU A 99 9.06 1.73 -21.46
C LEU A 99 9.85 2.98 -21.89
N GLU A 100 10.00 3.14 -23.20
CA GLU A 100 10.60 4.31 -23.83
C GLU A 100 9.57 5.05 -24.69
N THR A 101 9.75 6.35 -24.83
CA THR A 101 8.90 7.17 -25.68
C THR A 101 8.99 6.71 -27.14
N GLY A 102 7.87 6.50 -27.79
CA GLY A 102 7.77 5.99 -29.17
C GLY A 102 7.72 4.45 -29.27
N MET A 103 7.83 3.73 -28.14
CA MET A 103 7.71 2.28 -28.11
C MET A 103 6.26 1.84 -28.34
N ASN A 104 6.06 0.78 -29.11
CA ASN A 104 4.77 0.12 -29.24
C ASN A 104 4.68 -1.05 -28.25
N ILE A 105 3.58 -1.12 -27.52
CA ILE A 105 3.30 -2.14 -26.51
C ILE A 105 1.89 -2.68 -26.68
N TYR A 106 1.63 -3.89 -26.22
CA TYR A 106 0.27 -4.39 -26.09
C TYR A 106 -0.32 -4.02 -24.74
N VAL A 107 -1.57 -3.56 -24.76
CA VAL A 107 -2.32 -3.19 -23.56
C VAL A 107 -3.62 -3.97 -23.48
N GLU A 108 -4.03 -4.26 -22.27
CA GLU A 108 -5.32 -4.85 -21.92
C GLU A 108 -6.18 -3.74 -21.28
N TYR A 109 -7.41 -3.57 -21.75
CA TYR A 109 -8.31 -2.53 -21.27
C TYR A 109 -9.74 -3.08 -21.07
N ASP A 110 -10.53 -2.39 -20.26
CA ASP A 110 -11.96 -2.66 -20.15
C ASP A 110 -12.71 -2.02 -21.32
N VAL A 111 -13.36 -2.84 -22.15
CA VAL A 111 -14.12 -2.36 -23.33
C VAL A 111 -15.21 -1.36 -22.93
N ASN A 112 -15.81 -1.50 -21.74
CA ASN A 112 -16.83 -0.58 -21.25
C ASN A 112 -16.26 0.69 -20.62
N ASN A 113 -14.97 0.67 -20.24
CA ASN A 113 -14.26 1.80 -19.67
C ASN A 113 -12.79 1.81 -20.14
N PRO A 114 -12.50 2.30 -21.36
CA PRO A 114 -11.15 2.26 -21.92
C PRO A 114 -10.08 3.04 -21.17
N ASP A 115 -10.47 3.92 -20.22
CA ASP A 115 -9.52 4.56 -19.32
C ASP A 115 -8.91 3.59 -18.31
N LEU A 116 -9.59 2.46 -18.07
CA LEU A 116 -9.06 1.39 -17.24
C LEU A 116 -8.22 0.44 -18.09
N VAL A 117 -6.92 0.67 -18.10
CA VAL A 117 -5.94 0.02 -18.97
C VAL A 117 -4.73 -0.45 -18.17
N ARG A 118 -4.15 -1.59 -18.56
CA ARG A 118 -2.88 -2.10 -18.04
C ARG A 118 -1.99 -2.60 -19.19
N VAL A 119 -0.68 -2.65 -18.96
CA VAL A 119 0.24 -3.31 -19.88
C VAL A 119 -0.05 -4.82 -19.85
N GLN A 120 -0.08 -5.43 -21.02
CA GLN A 120 -0.34 -6.87 -21.15
C GLN A 120 0.59 -7.70 -20.26
N HIS A 121 0.06 -8.74 -19.66
CA HIS A 121 0.74 -9.63 -18.68
C HIS A 121 1.16 -8.97 -17.36
N ARG A 122 0.77 -7.72 -17.09
CA ARG A 122 1.00 -7.04 -15.80
C ARG A 122 -0.30 -6.95 -15.03
N ASN A 123 -0.37 -7.69 -13.94
CA ASN A 123 -1.57 -7.77 -13.09
C ASN A 123 -1.30 -7.24 -11.67
N ALA A 124 -2.34 -7.23 -10.84
CA ALA A 124 -2.30 -6.77 -9.45
C ALA A 124 -1.27 -7.51 -8.58
N ALA A 125 -0.77 -8.68 -8.99
CA ALA A 125 0.28 -9.38 -8.24
C ALA A 125 1.54 -8.52 -8.08
N LEU A 126 1.84 -7.65 -9.04
CA LEU A 126 2.95 -6.69 -8.93
C LEU A 126 2.77 -5.66 -7.81
N ALA A 127 1.53 -5.39 -7.39
CA ALA A 127 1.24 -4.48 -6.28
C ALA A 127 1.42 -5.15 -4.90
N ILE A 128 1.40 -6.49 -4.83
CA ILE A 128 1.51 -7.22 -3.56
C ILE A 128 2.89 -7.02 -2.93
N ILE A 129 3.96 -7.09 -3.72
CA ILE A 129 5.35 -6.98 -3.21
C ILE A 129 5.58 -5.61 -2.54
N PRO A 130 5.32 -4.45 -3.20
CA PRO A 130 5.51 -3.16 -2.55
C PRO A 130 4.54 -2.93 -1.38
N ALA A 131 3.28 -3.38 -1.47
CA ALA A 131 2.32 -3.23 -0.39
C ALA A 131 2.71 -4.05 0.84
N SER A 132 3.14 -5.30 0.67
CA SER A 132 3.61 -6.15 1.76
C SER A 132 4.90 -5.63 2.40
N SER A 133 5.85 -5.13 1.61
CA SER A 133 7.09 -4.55 2.13
C SER A 133 6.82 -3.32 3.00
N ILE A 134 5.90 -2.44 2.61
CA ILE A 134 5.50 -1.28 3.41
C ILE A 134 4.89 -1.74 4.74
N ALA A 135 4.00 -2.74 4.72
CA ALA A 135 3.39 -3.27 5.93
C ALA A 135 4.44 -3.91 6.87
N VAL A 136 5.35 -4.73 6.34
CA VAL A 136 6.42 -5.38 7.12
C VAL A 136 7.34 -4.33 7.75
N VAL A 137 7.85 -3.38 6.96
CA VAL A 137 8.72 -2.30 7.47
C VAL A 137 7.98 -1.47 8.51
N GLY A 138 6.72 -1.13 8.29
CA GLY A 138 5.89 -0.40 9.26
C GLY A 138 5.79 -1.14 10.60
N TRP A 139 5.58 -2.46 10.58
CA TRP A 139 5.53 -3.27 11.81
C TRP A 139 6.88 -3.44 12.49
N VAL A 140 7.97 -3.54 11.73
CA VAL A 140 9.34 -3.57 12.31
C VAL A 140 9.63 -2.26 13.05
N ILE A 141 9.30 -1.11 12.44
CA ILE A 141 9.46 0.20 13.09
C ILE A 141 8.55 0.30 14.33
N ALA A 142 7.30 -0.13 14.24
CA ALA A 142 6.38 -0.14 15.38
C ALA A 142 6.89 -1.01 16.53
N ALA A 143 7.40 -2.20 16.22
CA ALA A 143 7.98 -3.10 17.22
C ALA A 143 9.23 -2.48 17.88
N ALA A 144 10.13 -1.87 17.11
CA ALA A 144 11.30 -1.18 17.63
C ALA A 144 10.90 0.00 18.53
N ALA A 145 9.91 0.80 18.13
CA ALA A 145 9.39 1.92 18.92
C ALA A 145 8.75 1.42 20.24
N LEU A 146 7.95 0.34 20.21
CA LEU A 146 7.36 -0.26 21.40
C LEU A 146 8.45 -0.80 22.35
N ALA A 147 9.49 -1.44 21.82
CA ALA A 147 10.63 -1.89 22.62
C ALA A 147 11.36 -0.70 23.27
N GLY A 148 11.62 0.36 22.51
CA GLY A 148 12.23 1.60 23.03
C GLY A 148 11.42 2.22 24.17
N VAL A 149 10.11 2.37 24.00
CA VAL A 149 9.20 2.90 25.03
C VAL A 149 9.26 2.03 26.30
N THR A 150 9.27 0.71 26.16
CA THR A 150 9.36 -0.21 27.32
C THR A 150 10.70 -0.12 28.05
N LEU A 151 11.81 0.03 27.32
CA LEU A 151 13.14 0.18 27.88
C LEU A 151 13.29 1.50 28.66
N VAL A 152 12.80 2.60 28.07
CA VAL A 152 12.81 3.92 28.71
C VAL A 152 11.99 3.89 30.01
N GLU A 153 10.79 3.29 29.98
CA GLU A 153 9.95 3.18 31.17
C GLU A 153 10.67 2.37 32.28
N ARG A 154 11.32 1.25 31.93
CA ARG A 154 12.09 0.44 32.88
C ARG A 154 13.26 1.20 33.49
N ARG A 155 14.05 1.90 32.67
CA ARG A 155 15.20 2.68 33.17
C ARG A 155 14.79 3.79 34.14
N ILE A 156 13.68 4.45 33.85
CA ILE A 156 13.17 5.52 34.72
C ILE A 156 12.61 4.95 36.04
N SER A 157 12.00 3.77 36.00
CA SER A 157 11.49 3.10 37.21
C SER A 157 12.63 2.63 38.09
N ALA A 158 13.71 2.07 37.53
CA ALA A 158 14.87 1.56 38.28
C ALA A 158 15.72 2.69 38.93
N ARG A 159 15.66 3.94 38.49
CA ARG A 159 16.37 5.07 39.10
C ARG A 159 15.65 5.64 40.35
N ARG A 160 14.48 5.12 40.69
CA ARG A 160 13.66 5.60 41.81
C ARG A 160 13.65 4.66 43.04
N THR A 161 14.26 3.48 42.90
CA THR A 161 14.60 2.57 43.96
C THR A 161 16.03 2.77 44.41
#